data_de493b0b0d63a520dc6be68439b1e425
#
_entry.id   de493b0b0d63a520dc6be68439b1e425
#
_cell.length_a   1.000
_cell.length_b   1.000
_cell.length_c   1.000
_cell.angle_alpha   90.00
_cell.angle_beta   90.00
_cell.angle_gamma   90.00
#
_symmetry.space_group_name_H-M   'P 1'
#
loop_
_entity.id
_entity.type
_entity.pdbx_description
1 polymer ?
#
loop_
_entity_poly.entity_id
_entity_poly.type
_entity_poly.pdbx_seq_one_letter_code
_entity_poly.pdbx_strand_id
1 'polypeptide(L)'
;MLDVIVIGMGAHGSAGLFHLAKKGLNVLGLEQFDQIHNNGSYHGLSRIIRMGLYEGDAYLPLAKRSFELWRELEKEYNEQILYMTGIINIGNKNSPIYKNTLNSAIKHNLEYTEMNNQEIMSKFPGFELPNDLNGVFLKEGGFLDPEKAVKAHTQLAIKNEAMINYNEKVLSWDDKISHIEVLT
;
A
#
# COMPACT_ATOMS: atom_id res chain seq x y z
N MET A 1 9.47 -10.32 -28.30
CA MET A 1 9.04 -11.40 -27.38
C MET A 1 8.82 -10.74 -26.03
N LEU A 2 7.78 -11.09 -25.30
CA LEU A 2 7.57 -10.58 -23.93
C LEU A 2 8.50 -11.32 -22.97
N ASP A 3 9.04 -10.58 -22.00
CA ASP A 3 9.83 -11.15 -20.90
C ASP A 3 8.91 -11.56 -19.75
N VAL A 4 7.85 -10.77 -19.47
CA VAL A 4 6.91 -11.02 -18.38
C VAL A 4 5.49 -10.61 -18.78
N ILE A 5 4.50 -11.41 -18.37
CA ILE A 5 3.08 -11.04 -18.37
C ILE A 5 2.63 -10.91 -16.89
N VAL A 6 2.03 -9.78 -16.56
CA VAL A 6 1.45 -9.53 -15.22
C VAL A 6 -0.06 -9.64 -15.30
N ILE A 7 -0.65 -10.57 -14.57
CA ILE A 7 -2.10 -10.83 -14.57
C ILE A 7 -2.75 -10.07 -13.41
N GLY A 8 -3.64 -9.14 -13.75
CA GLY A 8 -4.34 -8.25 -12.81
C GLY A 8 -3.55 -6.97 -12.50
N MET A 9 -4.14 -5.80 -12.83
CA MET A 9 -3.53 -4.48 -12.64
C MET A 9 -4.00 -3.76 -11.38
N GLY A 10 -4.35 -4.50 -10.33
CA GLY A 10 -4.60 -3.94 -9.00
C GLY A 10 -3.33 -3.41 -8.33
N ALA A 11 -3.38 -3.19 -7.01
CA ALA A 11 -2.27 -2.57 -6.28
C ALA A 11 -0.90 -3.25 -6.47
N HIS A 12 -0.86 -4.58 -6.42
CA HIS A 12 0.39 -5.33 -6.59
C HIS A 12 0.83 -5.42 -8.05
N GLY A 13 -0.12 -5.74 -8.95
CA GLY A 13 0.22 -5.92 -10.37
C GLY A 13 0.67 -4.64 -11.04
N SER A 14 -0.01 -3.51 -10.79
CA SER A 14 0.40 -2.21 -11.34
C SER A 14 1.80 -1.80 -10.86
N ALA A 15 2.10 -1.97 -9.57
CA ALA A 15 3.43 -1.70 -9.03
C ALA A 15 4.49 -2.65 -9.60
N GLY A 16 4.18 -3.95 -9.69
CA GLY A 16 5.06 -4.95 -10.29
C GLY A 16 5.38 -4.61 -11.76
N LEU A 17 4.35 -4.31 -12.56
CA LEU A 17 4.52 -3.93 -13.95
C LEU A 17 5.41 -2.70 -14.12
N PHE A 18 5.18 -1.64 -13.31
CA PHE A 18 5.99 -0.42 -13.33
C PHE A 18 7.47 -0.72 -13.04
N HIS A 19 7.76 -1.48 -11.99
CA HIS A 19 9.14 -1.78 -11.63
C HIS A 19 9.84 -2.70 -12.64
N LEU A 20 9.12 -3.60 -13.29
CA LEU A 20 9.65 -4.45 -14.36
C LEU A 20 9.96 -3.61 -15.62
N ALA A 21 9.01 -2.76 -16.05
CA ALA A 21 9.23 -1.83 -17.17
C ALA A 21 10.40 -0.89 -16.91
N LYS A 22 10.50 -0.32 -15.71
CA LYS A 22 11.62 0.56 -15.30
C LYS A 22 13.00 -0.12 -15.34
N LYS A 23 13.02 -1.47 -15.32
CA LYS A 23 14.25 -2.26 -15.52
C LYS A 23 14.54 -2.57 -17.00
N GLY A 24 13.72 -2.08 -17.91
CA GLY A 24 13.89 -2.28 -19.36
C GLY A 24 13.39 -3.63 -19.87
N LEU A 25 12.52 -4.32 -19.14
CA LEU A 25 11.92 -5.57 -19.57
C LEU A 25 10.71 -5.28 -20.48
N ASN A 26 10.49 -6.13 -21.51
CA ASN A 26 9.30 -6.10 -22.35
C ASN A 26 8.12 -6.74 -21.62
N VAL A 27 7.23 -5.93 -21.06
CA VAL A 27 6.19 -6.39 -20.16
C VAL A 27 4.79 -6.08 -20.68
N LEU A 28 3.86 -7.01 -20.43
CA LEU A 28 2.43 -6.86 -20.70
C LEU A 28 1.64 -7.02 -19.42
N GLY A 29 0.80 -6.04 -19.10
CA GLY A 29 -0.24 -6.14 -18.08
C GLY A 29 -1.57 -6.56 -18.68
N LEU A 30 -2.27 -7.50 -18.05
CA LEU A 30 -3.61 -7.94 -18.43
C LEU A 30 -4.58 -7.67 -17.29
N GLU A 31 -5.63 -6.91 -17.54
CA GLU A 31 -6.68 -6.60 -16.55
C GLU A 31 -8.05 -6.92 -17.15
N GLN A 32 -8.86 -7.69 -16.41
CA GLN A 32 -10.19 -8.09 -16.87
C GLN A 32 -11.25 -6.97 -16.82
N PHE A 33 -10.94 -5.86 -16.16
CA PHE A 33 -11.81 -4.70 -16.01
C PHE A 33 -11.12 -3.43 -16.53
N ASP A 34 -11.73 -2.28 -16.31
CA ASP A 34 -11.12 -0.97 -16.56
C ASP A 34 -9.92 -0.70 -15.65
N GLN A 35 -9.17 0.35 -15.95
CA GLN A 35 -7.99 0.76 -15.17
C GLN A 35 -8.31 0.96 -13.67
N ILE A 36 -9.43 1.59 -13.38
CA ILE A 36 -9.92 1.79 -12.01
C ILE A 36 -11.32 1.20 -11.93
N HIS A 37 -11.51 0.30 -10.99
CA HIS A 37 -12.76 -0.43 -10.80
C HIS A 37 -12.96 -0.81 -9.33
N ASN A 38 -14.18 -1.16 -8.94
CA ASN A 38 -14.55 -1.51 -7.57
C ASN A 38 -14.50 -3.02 -7.26
N ASN A 39 -13.96 -3.82 -8.17
CA ASN A 39 -13.84 -5.28 -8.01
C ASN A 39 -12.53 -5.72 -7.33
N GLY A 40 -11.59 -4.78 -7.12
CA GLY A 40 -10.29 -5.05 -6.50
C GLY A 40 -10.24 -4.65 -5.03
N SER A 41 -9.35 -5.28 -4.26
CA SER A 41 -9.13 -4.95 -2.84
C SER A 41 -8.57 -3.55 -2.60
N TYR A 42 -8.00 -2.91 -3.62
CA TYR A 42 -7.47 -1.55 -3.54
C TYR A 42 -8.57 -0.46 -3.59
N HIS A 43 -9.75 -0.79 -4.10
CA HIS A 43 -10.85 0.16 -4.26
C HIS A 43 -11.17 0.94 -2.97
N GLY A 44 -11.47 2.23 -3.13
CA GLY A 44 -11.90 3.14 -2.06
C GLY A 44 -10.97 4.34 -1.89
N LEU A 45 -11.35 5.23 -0.95
CA LEU A 45 -10.72 6.55 -0.80
C LEU A 45 -9.35 6.51 -0.11
N SER A 46 -9.07 5.48 0.69
CA SER A 46 -7.84 5.45 1.48
C SER A 46 -7.38 4.04 1.83
N ARG A 47 -6.06 3.90 2.05
CA ARG A 47 -5.42 2.73 2.66
C ARG A 47 -4.40 3.21 3.69
N ILE A 48 -4.48 2.64 4.88
CA ILE A 48 -3.56 2.96 5.97
C ILE A 48 -2.14 2.53 5.60
N ILE A 49 -1.17 3.38 5.94
CA ILE A 49 0.25 3.07 5.96
C ILE A 49 0.84 3.51 7.30
N ARG A 50 1.70 2.69 7.91
CA ARG A 50 2.25 2.98 9.24
C ARG A 50 3.59 2.31 9.49
N MET A 51 4.38 2.86 10.41
CA MET A 51 5.64 2.29 10.88
C MET A 51 5.49 1.46 12.16
N GLY A 52 4.62 1.86 13.06
CA GLY A 52 4.35 1.14 14.31
C GLY A 52 3.50 -0.10 14.06
N LEU A 53 4.15 -1.21 13.73
CA LEU A 53 3.51 -2.45 13.31
C LEU A 53 3.25 -3.36 14.52
N TYR A 54 1.98 -3.52 14.89
CA TYR A 54 1.60 -4.45 15.96
C TYR A 54 1.64 -5.93 15.52
N GLU A 55 1.72 -6.18 14.20
CA GLU A 55 1.82 -7.52 13.60
C GLU A 55 3.20 -8.15 13.79
N GLY A 56 4.23 -7.33 13.98
CA GLY A 56 5.58 -7.81 14.25
C GLY A 56 6.69 -7.05 13.53
N ASP A 57 7.86 -7.08 14.14
CA ASP A 57 9.04 -6.32 13.69
C ASP A 57 9.62 -6.77 12.34
N ALA A 58 9.36 -8.00 11.92
CA ALA A 58 9.85 -8.53 10.64
C ALA A 58 9.38 -7.70 9.44
N TYR A 59 8.24 -7.01 9.57
CA TYR A 59 7.68 -6.16 8.51
C TYR A 59 8.27 -4.74 8.46
N LEU A 60 8.98 -4.30 9.50
CA LEU A 60 9.45 -2.93 9.58
C LEU A 60 10.40 -2.52 8.45
N PRO A 61 11.38 -3.35 8.00
CA PRO A 61 12.21 -3.00 6.86
C PRO A 61 11.41 -2.80 5.57
N LEU A 62 10.36 -3.62 5.35
CA LEU A 62 9.45 -3.49 4.21
C LEU A 62 8.62 -2.20 4.33
N ALA A 63 8.12 -1.88 5.52
CA ALA A 63 7.40 -0.63 5.76
C ALA A 63 8.28 0.59 5.46
N LYS A 64 9.51 0.64 5.99
CA LYS A 64 10.48 1.71 5.69
C LYS A 64 10.70 1.87 4.20
N ARG A 65 10.99 0.78 3.50
CA ARG A 65 11.21 0.82 2.05
C ARG A 65 9.95 1.26 1.29
N SER A 66 8.75 0.88 1.77
CA SER A 66 7.51 1.32 1.12
C SER A 66 7.30 2.83 1.21
N PHE A 67 7.60 3.47 2.35
CA PHE A 67 7.52 4.94 2.46
C PHE A 67 8.45 5.65 1.47
N GLU A 68 9.68 5.15 1.31
CA GLU A 68 10.63 5.70 0.33
C GLU A 68 10.09 5.55 -1.10
N LEU A 69 9.60 4.34 -1.46
CA LEU A 69 9.05 4.07 -2.79
C LEU A 69 7.80 4.92 -3.10
N TRP A 70 6.94 5.19 -2.11
CA TRP A 70 5.81 6.09 -2.30
C TRP A 70 6.26 7.53 -2.59
N ARG A 71 7.28 8.03 -1.90
CA ARG A 71 7.85 9.35 -2.18
C ARG A 71 8.57 9.42 -3.54
N GLU A 72 9.26 8.35 -3.92
CA GLU A 72 9.85 8.23 -5.26
C GLU A 72 8.75 8.28 -6.34
N LEU A 73 7.66 7.53 -6.14
CA LEU A 73 6.52 7.50 -7.07
C LEU A 73 5.84 8.87 -7.21
N GLU A 74 5.55 9.55 -6.09
CA GLU A 74 4.99 10.90 -6.08
C GLU A 74 5.84 11.89 -6.87
N LYS A 75 7.15 11.84 -6.67
CA LYS A 75 8.12 12.70 -7.39
C LYS A 75 8.10 12.42 -8.89
N GLU A 76 8.04 11.14 -9.30
CA GLU A 76 8.05 10.76 -10.72
C GLU A 76 6.71 11.02 -11.40
N TYR A 77 5.60 10.82 -10.67
CA TYR A 77 4.24 11.05 -11.15
C TYR A 77 3.80 12.53 -11.05
N ASN A 78 4.50 13.33 -10.21
CA ASN A 78 4.22 14.72 -9.91
C ASN A 78 2.83 14.99 -9.30
N GLU A 79 2.33 14.04 -8.49
CA GLU A 79 1.11 14.21 -7.71
C GLU A 79 1.26 13.57 -6.32
N GLN A 80 0.55 14.12 -5.33
CA GLN A 80 0.52 13.57 -3.98
C GLN A 80 -0.37 12.32 -3.92
N ILE A 81 0.18 11.24 -3.35
CA ILE A 81 -0.47 9.94 -3.13
C ILE A 81 -0.45 9.58 -1.65
N LEU A 82 0.64 9.88 -0.96
CA LEU A 82 0.86 9.59 0.45
C LEU A 82 0.61 10.84 1.31
N TYR A 83 -0.36 10.73 2.22
CA TYR A 83 -0.76 11.77 3.18
C TYR A 83 -0.31 11.39 4.58
N MET A 84 0.66 12.14 5.12
CA MET A 84 1.22 11.93 6.47
C MET A 84 0.36 12.64 7.51
N THR A 85 -0.66 11.96 8.00
CA THR A 85 -1.59 12.49 9.01
C THR A 85 -1.26 12.03 10.42
N GLY A 86 -0.27 11.16 10.56
CA GLY A 86 -0.11 10.33 11.74
C GLY A 86 -1.11 9.19 11.77
N ILE A 87 -0.94 8.31 12.73
CA ILE A 87 -1.85 7.21 13.01
C ILE A 87 -1.97 7.00 14.52
N ILE A 88 -3.18 6.66 14.98
CA ILE A 88 -3.40 6.27 16.36
C ILE A 88 -3.91 4.81 16.40
N ASN A 89 -3.22 3.97 17.17
CA ASN A 89 -3.67 2.62 17.49
C ASN A 89 -4.35 2.65 18.86
N ILE A 90 -5.66 2.35 18.89
CA ILE A 90 -6.49 2.44 20.10
C ILE A 90 -6.80 1.04 20.61
N GLY A 91 -6.65 0.84 21.91
CA GLY A 91 -6.97 -0.41 22.57
C GLY A 91 -6.85 -0.30 24.09
N ASN A 92 -7.30 -1.32 24.81
CA ASN A 92 -6.98 -1.46 26.21
C ASN A 92 -5.45 -1.63 26.38
N LYS A 93 -4.85 -1.06 27.44
CA LYS A 93 -3.40 -1.15 27.70
C LYS A 93 -2.86 -2.59 27.74
N ASN A 94 -3.71 -3.56 28.02
CA ASN A 94 -3.35 -4.97 28.03
C ASN A 94 -3.52 -5.67 26.67
N SER A 95 -4.15 -5.01 25.68
CA SER A 95 -4.38 -5.59 24.35
C SER A 95 -3.07 -5.73 23.55
N PRO A 96 -2.97 -6.72 22.69
CA PRO A 96 -1.83 -6.88 21.78
C PRO A 96 -1.59 -5.63 20.89
N ILE A 97 -2.66 -5.00 20.41
CA ILE A 97 -2.56 -3.80 19.56
C ILE A 97 -1.81 -2.69 20.30
N TYR A 98 -2.20 -2.38 21.54
CA TYR A 98 -1.56 -1.32 22.32
C TYR A 98 -0.11 -1.69 22.65
N LYS A 99 0.10 -2.87 23.29
CA LYS A 99 1.43 -3.31 23.74
C LYS A 99 2.43 -3.45 22.59
N ASN A 100 2.02 -4.09 21.53
CA ASN A 100 2.93 -4.34 20.41
C ASN A 100 3.26 -3.05 19.64
N THR A 101 2.29 -2.13 19.49
CA THR A 101 2.56 -0.81 18.89
C THR A 101 3.56 -0.03 19.74
N LEU A 102 3.35 0.02 21.06
CA LEU A 102 4.25 0.74 21.99
C LEU A 102 5.66 0.12 21.99
N ASN A 103 5.75 -1.21 22.08
CA ASN A 103 7.02 -1.92 22.06
C ASN A 103 7.76 -1.70 20.71
N SER A 104 7.04 -1.75 19.59
CA SER A 104 7.62 -1.45 18.28
C SER A 104 8.13 -0.01 18.20
N ALA A 105 7.37 0.95 18.70
CA ALA A 105 7.78 2.35 18.75
C ALA A 105 9.05 2.57 19.56
N ILE A 106 9.13 2.02 20.77
CA ILE A 106 10.29 2.10 21.65
C ILE A 106 11.52 1.44 21.01
N LYS A 107 11.36 0.18 20.58
CA LYS A 107 12.45 -0.62 20.01
C LYS A 107 13.08 0.02 18.77
N HIS A 108 12.28 0.68 17.95
CA HIS A 108 12.72 1.26 16.69
C HIS A 108 12.90 2.77 16.73
N ASN A 109 12.84 3.35 17.93
CA ASN A 109 13.02 4.78 18.19
C ASN A 109 12.12 5.66 17.30
N LEU A 110 10.83 5.26 17.18
CA LEU A 110 9.81 6.03 16.46
C LEU A 110 9.27 7.14 17.38
N GLU A 111 8.86 8.26 16.81
CA GLU A 111 8.23 9.35 17.57
C GLU A 111 6.79 8.97 17.90
N TYR A 112 6.48 8.76 19.17
CA TYR A 112 5.15 8.37 19.64
C TYR A 112 4.65 9.21 20.81
N THR A 113 3.34 9.17 21.02
CA THR A 113 2.66 9.75 22.18
C THR A 113 1.63 8.76 22.70
N GLU A 114 1.73 8.37 23.99
CA GLU A 114 0.66 7.65 24.65
C GLU A 114 -0.45 8.64 25.04
N MET A 115 -1.70 8.26 24.83
CA MET A 115 -2.86 9.10 25.09
C MET A 115 -3.94 8.27 25.79
N ASN A 116 -4.57 8.84 26.84
CA ASN A 116 -5.79 8.29 27.41
C ASN A 116 -7.02 8.66 26.56
N ASN A 117 -8.20 8.10 26.90
CA ASN A 117 -9.43 8.32 26.13
C ASN A 117 -9.83 9.80 26.06
N GLN A 118 -9.66 10.57 27.14
CA GLN A 118 -10.03 12.00 27.17
C GLN A 118 -9.10 12.82 26.26
N GLU A 119 -7.79 12.54 26.29
CA GLU A 119 -6.81 13.17 25.41
C GLU A 119 -7.07 12.86 23.95
N ILE A 120 -7.47 11.60 23.63
CA ILE A 120 -7.82 11.20 22.26
C ILE A 120 -9.06 11.96 21.82
N MET A 121 -10.14 11.97 22.59
CA MET A 121 -11.39 12.67 22.25
C MET A 121 -11.19 14.18 22.13
N SER A 122 -10.31 14.76 22.95
CA SER A 122 -9.97 16.19 22.86
C SER A 122 -9.21 16.52 21.58
N LYS A 123 -8.25 15.68 21.21
CA LYS A 123 -7.40 15.91 20.02
C LYS A 123 -8.11 15.51 18.72
N PHE A 124 -8.96 14.51 18.79
CA PHE A 124 -9.69 13.94 17.65
C PHE A 124 -11.19 13.86 17.96
N PRO A 125 -11.94 14.95 17.84
CA PRO A 125 -13.33 15.07 18.33
C PRO A 125 -14.35 14.18 17.61
N GLY A 126 -13.92 13.44 16.56
CA GLY A 126 -14.74 12.42 15.92
C GLY A 126 -14.80 11.08 16.66
N PHE A 127 -13.97 10.90 17.71
CA PHE A 127 -14.01 9.69 18.53
C PHE A 127 -14.90 9.88 19.77
N GLU A 128 -15.64 8.82 20.11
CA GLU A 128 -16.32 8.64 21.40
C GLU A 128 -15.82 7.31 21.98
N LEU A 129 -15.03 7.36 23.07
CA LEU A 129 -14.29 6.22 23.59
C LEU A 129 -14.64 5.87 25.02
N PRO A 130 -14.84 4.57 25.35
CA PRO A 130 -14.88 4.06 26.71
C PRO A 130 -13.65 4.44 27.54
N ASN A 131 -13.82 4.48 28.88
CA ASN A 131 -12.77 4.93 29.81
C ASN A 131 -11.55 4.02 29.89
N ASP A 132 -11.66 2.76 29.50
CA ASP A 132 -10.59 1.77 29.55
C ASP A 132 -9.74 1.73 28.25
N LEU A 133 -10.11 2.50 27.23
CA LEU A 133 -9.35 2.61 26.01
C LEU A 133 -8.28 3.70 26.08
N ASN A 134 -7.14 3.40 25.54
CA ASN A 134 -5.98 4.27 25.40
C ASN A 134 -5.44 4.17 23.97
N GLY A 135 -4.59 5.09 23.56
CA GLY A 135 -4.00 5.11 22.24
C GLY A 135 -2.50 5.31 22.24
N VAL A 136 -1.85 4.77 21.23
CA VAL A 136 -0.47 5.12 20.88
C VAL A 136 -0.52 5.83 19.54
N PHE A 137 -0.26 7.13 19.56
CA PHE A 137 -0.17 7.96 18.35
C PHE A 137 1.27 7.96 17.84
N LEU A 138 1.42 7.77 16.53
CA LEU A 138 2.70 7.80 15.82
C LEU A 138 2.64 8.81 14.68
N LYS A 139 3.68 9.63 14.53
CA LYS A 139 3.79 10.58 13.41
C LYS A 139 4.05 9.87 12.09
N GLU A 140 4.84 8.78 12.13
CA GLU A 140 5.18 7.98 10.94
C GLU A 140 4.03 7.05 10.57
N GLY A 141 3.00 7.64 10.04
CA GLY A 141 1.80 6.97 9.55
C GLY A 141 0.89 7.93 8.82
N GLY A 142 -0.13 7.37 8.19
CA GLY A 142 -1.09 8.14 7.44
C GLY A 142 -1.89 7.27 6.51
N PHE A 143 -2.22 7.79 5.34
CA PHE A 143 -2.95 7.03 4.34
C PHE A 143 -2.46 7.32 2.92
N LEU A 144 -2.74 6.38 2.05
CA LEU A 144 -2.54 6.48 0.60
C LEU A 144 -3.90 6.65 -0.09
N ASP A 145 -3.90 7.39 -1.20
CA ASP A 145 -4.96 7.33 -2.20
C ASP A 145 -4.70 6.10 -3.10
N PRO A 146 -5.43 4.99 -2.89
CA PRO A 146 -5.08 3.72 -3.54
C PRO A 146 -5.41 3.70 -5.04
N GLU A 147 -6.46 4.41 -5.46
CA GLU A 147 -6.84 4.48 -6.88
C GLU A 147 -5.84 5.35 -7.65
N LYS A 148 -5.43 6.48 -7.06
CA LYS A 148 -4.36 7.29 -7.62
C LYS A 148 -3.03 6.54 -7.67
N ALA A 149 -2.72 5.71 -6.66
CA ALA A 149 -1.52 4.88 -6.64
C ALA A 149 -1.49 3.89 -7.81
N VAL A 150 -2.60 3.18 -8.06
CA VAL A 150 -2.73 2.26 -9.22
C VAL A 150 -2.58 3.03 -10.54
N LYS A 151 -3.25 4.18 -10.66
CA LYS A 151 -3.17 5.04 -11.84
C LYS A 151 -1.74 5.53 -12.10
N ALA A 152 -1.05 5.97 -11.06
CA ALA A 152 0.34 6.42 -11.16
C ALA A 152 1.27 5.30 -11.65
N HIS A 153 1.19 4.13 -11.04
CA HIS A 153 2.00 2.99 -11.45
C HIS A 153 1.74 2.58 -12.90
N THR A 154 0.47 2.47 -13.32
CA THR A 154 0.13 2.05 -14.70
C THR A 154 0.56 3.08 -15.72
N GLN A 155 0.36 4.39 -15.46
CA GLN A 155 0.77 5.44 -16.38
C GLN A 155 2.29 5.54 -16.50
N LEU A 156 3.02 5.42 -15.38
CA LEU A 156 4.47 5.40 -15.40
C LEU A 156 5.02 4.11 -16.03
N ALA A 157 4.33 2.96 -15.88
CA ALA A 157 4.70 1.75 -16.60
C ALA A 157 4.61 1.94 -18.12
N ILE A 158 3.50 2.52 -18.63
CA ILE A 158 3.32 2.85 -20.04
C ILE A 158 4.40 3.84 -20.52
N LYS A 159 4.73 4.84 -19.71
CA LYS A 159 5.83 5.78 -20.03
C LYS A 159 7.20 5.08 -20.15
N ASN A 160 7.37 3.95 -19.47
CA ASN A 160 8.53 3.06 -19.55
C ASN A 160 8.29 1.88 -20.52
N GLU A 161 7.46 2.08 -21.57
CA GLU A 161 7.22 1.17 -22.68
C GLU A 161 6.47 -0.13 -22.33
N ALA A 162 5.86 -0.24 -21.15
CA ALA A 162 4.98 -1.35 -20.83
C ALA A 162 3.69 -1.28 -21.67
N MET A 163 3.19 -2.43 -22.07
CA MET A 163 1.86 -2.60 -22.67
C MET A 163 0.86 -2.96 -21.57
N ILE A 164 -0.37 -2.46 -21.66
CA ILE A 164 -1.46 -2.85 -20.77
C ILE A 164 -2.73 -3.01 -21.58
N ASN A 165 -3.36 -4.18 -21.48
CA ASN A 165 -4.67 -4.44 -22.03
C ASN A 165 -5.70 -4.48 -20.91
N TYR A 166 -6.68 -3.61 -21.00
CA TYR A 166 -7.84 -3.58 -20.10
C TYR A 166 -9.02 -4.30 -20.75
N ASN A 167 -9.98 -4.74 -19.94
CA ASN A 167 -11.12 -5.53 -20.37
C ASN A 167 -10.71 -6.85 -21.05
N GLU A 168 -9.55 -7.39 -20.68
CA GLU A 168 -8.99 -8.63 -21.21
C GLU A 168 -8.76 -9.64 -20.09
N LYS A 169 -9.68 -10.58 -19.99
CA LYS A 169 -9.66 -11.60 -18.95
C LYS A 169 -8.76 -12.76 -19.34
N VAL A 170 -7.80 -13.09 -18.50
CA VAL A 170 -7.03 -14.34 -18.63
C VAL A 170 -7.92 -15.52 -18.27
N LEU A 171 -8.03 -16.47 -19.20
CA LEU A 171 -8.82 -17.70 -19.06
C LEU A 171 -7.98 -18.85 -18.52
N SER A 172 -6.75 -18.99 -19.03
CA SER A 172 -5.80 -20.02 -18.61
C SER A 172 -4.36 -19.63 -18.94
N TRP A 173 -3.43 -20.37 -18.42
CA TRP A 173 -2.02 -20.33 -18.82
C TRP A 173 -1.47 -21.75 -18.85
N ASP A 174 -0.45 -21.99 -19.68
CA ASP A 174 0.19 -23.28 -19.85
C ASP A 174 1.72 -23.12 -19.92
N ASP A 175 2.44 -23.94 -19.18
CA ASP A 175 3.90 -23.97 -19.15
C ASP A 175 4.42 -24.91 -20.26
N LYS A 176 5.02 -24.29 -21.28
CA LYS A 176 5.67 -24.98 -22.40
C LYS A 176 7.17 -24.91 -22.18
N ILE A 177 7.81 -25.86 -21.72
CA ILE A 177 9.29 -26.01 -21.51
C ILE A 177 10.14 -24.74 -21.77
N SER A 178 9.89 -24.00 -22.86
CA SER A 178 10.64 -22.80 -23.29
C SER A 178 9.94 -21.46 -23.06
N HIS A 179 8.64 -21.45 -22.78
CA HIS A 179 7.83 -20.24 -22.60
C HIS A 179 6.51 -20.55 -21.91
N ILE A 180 5.82 -19.51 -21.47
CA ILE A 180 4.45 -19.60 -20.94
C ILE A 180 3.49 -19.09 -22.00
N GLU A 181 2.44 -19.87 -22.33
CA GLU A 181 1.32 -19.44 -23.13
C GLU A 181 0.20 -18.93 -22.21
N VAL A 182 -0.36 -17.77 -22.54
CA VAL A 182 -1.51 -17.19 -21.82
C VAL A 182 -2.66 -17.05 -22.79
N LEU A 183 -3.82 -17.61 -22.42
CA LEU A 183 -5.06 -17.50 -23.19
C LEU A 183 -5.96 -16.43 -22.56
N THR A 184 -6.44 -15.50 -23.35
CA THR A 184 -7.38 -14.41 -22.99
C THR A 184 -8.70 -14.55 -23.71
#